data_95fee9070732acc150c8e39cbfed5a87
#
_entry.id   95fee9070732acc150c8e39cbfed5a87
#
_cell.length_a   1.000
_cell.length_b   1.000
_cell.length_c   1.000
_cell.angle_alpha   90.00
_cell.angle_beta   90.00
_cell.angle_gamma   90.00
#
_symmetry.space_group_name_H-M   'P 1'
#
loop_
_entity.id
_entity.type
_entity.pdbx_description
1 polymer ?
#
loop_
_entity_poly.entity_id
_entity_poly.type
_entity_poly.pdbx_seq_one_letter_code
_entity_poly.pdbx_strand_id
1 'polypeptide(L)'
;MYDAIVIGSGIGSLTTAGLLAGVAKKRVLVLEKHSTPGGLTHAFRRQGASWDVGLHYVGDMAPGTRPRHIIDYLTGGKLSWMQMPDSYDRFYLPKLGVNLDVPSDARLYRQRLEALFPKEKRALKRYFKDVARAYSWMTLNYVRQLVPQQVAPLIALVQKMHTSLACETTAHYMNRRFRDPALRTLLTTHWGDYGVEPERSAFVA
;
A
#
# COMPACT_ATOMS: atom_id res chain seq x y z
N MET A 1 2.98 34.83 -14.60
CA MET A 1 1.71 34.20 -14.19
C MET A 1 1.90 32.72 -14.20
N TYR A 2 1.42 31.96 -13.19
CA TYR A 2 1.46 30.50 -13.14
C TYR A 2 0.18 29.92 -13.75
N ASP A 3 0.30 28.76 -14.38
CA ASP A 3 -0.84 28.05 -14.98
C ASP A 3 -1.53 27.12 -13.97
N ALA A 4 -0.79 26.71 -12.92
CA ALA A 4 -1.30 25.90 -11.81
C ALA A 4 -0.57 26.23 -10.51
N ILE A 5 -1.29 26.13 -9.39
CA ILE A 5 -0.74 26.23 -8.04
C ILE A 5 -1.07 24.91 -7.34
N VAL A 6 -0.04 24.25 -6.81
CA VAL A 6 -0.15 22.99 -6.05
C VAL A 6 0.16 23.29 -4.59
N ILE A 7 -0.77 22.97 -3.70
CA ILE A 7 -0.65 23.22 -2.27
C ILE A 7 -0.17 21.94 -1.57
N GLY A 8 0.97 22.03 -0.90
CA GLY A 8 1.69 20.93 -0.29
C GLY A 8 2.72 20.29 -1.23
N SER A 9 3.73 19.64 -0.66
CA SER A 9 4.81 18.96 -1.38
C SER A 9 4.91 17.46 -1.06
N GLY A 10 3.80 16.83 -0.66
CA GLY A 10 3.74 15.38 -0.55
C GLY A 10 3.92 14.70 -1.91
N ILE A 11 4.17 13.38 -1.91
CA ILE A 11 4.49 12.63 -3.13
C ILE A 11 3.44 12.79 -4.23
N GLY A 12 2.15 12.81 -3.91
CA GLY A 12 1.08 13.05 -4.88
C GLY A 12 1.13 14.44 -5.51
N SER A 13 1.38 15.46 -4.69
CA SER A 13 1.52 16.86 -5.14
C SER A 13 2.76 17.05 -6.02
N LEU A 14 3.91 16.51 -5.61
CA LEU A 14 5.15 16.57 -6.39
C LEU A 14 5.01 15.81 -7.71
N THR A 15 4.35 14.64 -7.71
CA THR A 15 4.06 13.88 -8.94
C THR A 15 3.17 14.70 -9.89
N THR A 16 2.09 15.27 -9.37
CA THR A 16 1.18 16.12 -10.17
C THR A 16 1.89 17.33 -10.74
N ALA A 17 2.63 18.07 -9.92
CA ALA A 17 3.38 19.24 -10.34
C ALA A 17 4.43 18.88 -11.41
N GLY A 18 5.17 17.80 -11.20
CA GLY A 18 6.18 17.32 -12.13
C GLY A 18 5.60 16.89 -13.48
N LEU A 19 4.44 16.19 -13.48
CA LEU A 19 3.75 15.81 -14.72
C LEU A 19 3.16 17.03 -15.45
N LEU A 20 2.56 17.98 -14.73
CA LEU A 20 2.06 19.21 -15.33
C LEU A 20 3.19 20.04 -15.97
N ALA A 21 4.32 20.15 -15.30
CA ALA A 21 5.47 20.89 -15.83
C ALA A 21 6.17 20.11 -16.95
N GLY A 22 6.47 18.82 -16.73
CA GLY A 22 7.26 18.02 -17.67
C GLY A 22 6.50 17.58 -18.90
N VAL A 23 5.26 17.10 -18.75
CA VAL A 23 4.45 16.57 -19.85
C VAL A 23 3.57 17.66 -20.45
N ALA A 24 2.78 18.34 -19.62
CA ALA A 24 1.83 19.34 -20.10
C ALA A 24 2.45 20.74 -20.34
N LYS A 25 3.75 20.90 -20.07
CA LYS A 25 4.52 22.16 -20.27
C LYS A 25 3.90 23.37 -19.58
N LYS A 26 3.29 23.16 -18.41
CA LYS A 26 2.66 24.20 -17.59
C LYS A 26 3.68 24.83 -16.63
N ARG A 27 3.48 26.10 -16.34
CA ARG A 27 4.22 26.78 -15.26
C ARG A 27 3.52 26.50 -13.95
N VAL A 28 4.17 25.75 -13.08
CA VAL A 28 3.58 25.27 -11.83
C VAL A 28 4.29 25.91 -10.64
N LEU A 29 3.52 26.42 -9.68
CA LEU A 29 4.00 26.86 -8.38
C LEU A 29 3.60 25.81 -7.35
N VAL A 30 4.57 25.32 -6.56
CA VAL A 30 4.30 24.46 -5.40
C VAL A 30 4.48 25.27 -4.12
N LEU A 31 3.46 25.29 -3.27
CA LEU A 31 3.49 25.95 -1.97
C LEU A 31 3.57 24.90 -0.87
N GLU A 32 4.64 24.95 -0.07
CA GLU A 32 4.84 24.05 1.08
C GLU A 32 4.92 24.86 2.37
N LYS A 33 4.19 24.43 3.38
CA LYS A 33 4.15 25.07 4.70
C LYS A 33 5.32 24.62 5.59
N HIS A 34 5.78 23.36 5.42
CA HIS A 34 6.87 22.79 6.22
C HIS A 34 8.23 23.23 5.69
N SER A 35 9.23 23.34 6.56
CA SER A 35 10.60 23.73 6.17
C SER A 35 11.29 22.70 5.27
N THR A 36 10.85 21.44 5.32
CA THR A 36 11.38 20.35 4.48
C THR A 36 10.28 19.86 3.54
N PRO A 37 10.47 19.90 2.21
CA PRO A 37 9.50 19.35 1.28
C PRO A 37 9.46 17.82 1.32
N GLY A 38 8.35 17.24 0.83
CA GLY A 38 8.20 15.79 0.69
C GLY A 38 7.02 15.20 1.47
N GLY A 39 6.39 15.95 2.39
CA GLY A 39 5.30 15.42 3.22
C GLY A 39 5.79 14.20 4.02
N LEU A 40 5.04 13.09 4.02
CA LEU A 40 5.45 11.86 4.72
C LEU A 40 6.64 11.12 4.06
N THR A 41 7.08 11.56 2.89
CA THR A 41 8.26 10.97 2.21
C THR A 41 9.56 11.73 2.48
N HIS A 42 9.56 12.75 3.36
CA HIS A 42 10.80 13.42 3.75
C HIS A 42 11.54 12.63 4.84
N ALA A 43 12.83 12.88 4.93
CA ALA A 43 13.68 12.38 6.01
C ALA A 43 14.13 13.54 6.91
N PHE A 44 14.42 13.22 8.16
CA PHE A 44 15.03 14.16 9.11
C PHE A 44 16.32 13.59 9.70
N ARG A 45 17.17 14.49 10.20
CA ARG A 45 18.43 14.11 10.85
C ARG A 45 18.44 14.52 12.30
N ARG A 46 18.90 13.63 13.16
CA ARG A 46 19.09 13.90 14.58
C ARG A 46 20.31 13.13 15.11
N GLN A 47 21.20 13.78 15.82
CA GLN A 47 22.38 13.17 16.46
C GLN A 47 23.22 12.30 15.50
N GLY A 48 23.43 12.76 14.27
CA GLY A 48 24.22 12.05 13.27
C GLY A 48 23.49 10.92 12.51
N ALA A 49 22.29 10.54 12.95
CA ALA A 49 21.46 9.55 12.27
C ALA A 49 20.41 10.21 11.35
N SER A 50 20.03 9.51 10.29
CA SER A 50 18.93 9.91 9.37
C SER A 50 17.75 8.98 9.57
N TRP A 51 16.56 9.57 9.61
CA TRP A 51 15.30 8.86 9.86
C TRP A 51 14.29 9.22 8.81
N ASP A 52 13.54 8.21 8.33
CA ASP A 52 12.37 8.42 7.49
C ASP A 52 11.16 8.78 8.35
N VAL A 53 10.24 9.60 7.81
CA VAL A 53 9.06 10.04 8.55
C VAL A 53 7.92 9.03 8.45
N GLY A 54 7.56 8.62 7.25
CA GLY A 54 6.41 7.76 7.05
C GLY A 54 6.53 6.81 5.87
N LEU A 55 7.74 6.60 5.35
CA LEU A 55 8.00 5.69 4.23
C LEU A 55 9.19 4.80 4.57
N HIS A 56 8.98 3.50 4.67
CA HIS A 56 10.05 2.54 5.00
C HIS A 56 10.56 1.80 3.76
N TYR A 57 9.67 1.13 3.05
CA TYR A 57 9.95 0.45 1.78
C TYR A 57 8.78 0.66 0.82
N VAL A 58 9.03 0.50 -0.46
CA VAL A 58 8.05 0.81 -1.51
C VAL A 58 7.83 -0.43 -2.37
N GLY A 59 6.57 -0.82 -2.52
CA GLY A 59 6.18 -1.88 -3.45
C GLY A 59 6.19 -1.43 -4.90
N ASP A 60 6.13 -2.40 -5.81
CA ASP A 60 5.99 -2.19 -7.26
C ASP A 60 7.07 -1.32 -7.92
N MET A 61 8.30 -1.31 -7.36
CA MET A 61 9.43 -0.55 -7.88
C MET A 61 10.41 -1.40 -8.73
N ALA A 62 10.00 -2.60 -9.14
CA ALA A 62 10.79 -3.40 -10.08
C ALA A 62 10.90 -2.70 -11.44
N PRO A 63 12.00 -2.92 -12.20
CA PRO A 63 12.12 -2.41 -13.56
C PRO A 63 10.90 -2.79 -14.42
N GLY A 64 10.38 -1.82 -15.18
CA GLY A 64 9.22 -2.04 -16.07
C GLY A 64 7.83 -1.86 -15.43
N THR A 65 7.74 -1.66 -14.12
CA THR A 65 6.45 -1.36 -13.47
C THR A 65 6.02 0.09 -13.73
N ARG A 66 4.70 0.35 -13.74
CA ARG A 66 4.17 1.70 -13.98
C ARG A 66 4.60 2.72 -12.92
N PRO A 67 4.52 2.45 -11.61
CA PRO A 67 4.99 3.39 -10.59
C PRO A 67 6.48 3.71 -10.78
N ARG A 68 7.32 2.70 -11.08
CA ARG A 68 8.74 2.90 -11.34
C ARG A 68 8.98 3.84 -12.53
N HIS A 69 8.29 3.67 -13.63
CA HIS A 69 8.41 4.56 -14.81
C HIS A 69 8.06 6.01 -14.49
N ILE A 70 7.01 6.24 -13.70
CA ILE A 70 6.62 7.60 -13.29
C ILE A 70 7.71 8.25 -12.44
N ILE A 71 8.22 7.53 -11.45
CA ILE A 71 9.26 8.06 -10.57
C ILE A 71 10.57 8.29 -11.34
N ASP A 72 10.99 7.36 -12.19
CA ASP A 72 12.19 7.53 -13.02
C ASP A 72 12.06 8.73 -13.96
N TYR A 73 10.89 8.94 -14.56
CA TYR A 73 10.62 10.13 -15.37
C TYR A 73 10.77 11.42 -14.55
N LEU A 74 10.12 11.50 -13.39
CA LEU A 74 10.12 12.68 -12.52
C LEU A 74 11.49 13.01 -11.94
N THR A 75 12.31 12.01 -11.67
CA THR A 75 13.65 12.15 -11.09
C THR A 75 14.77 12.18 -12.13
N GLY A 76 14.43 12.03 -13.41
CA GLY A 76 15.40 11.89 -14.49
C GLY A 76 16.27 10.64 -14.34
N GLY A 77 15.72 9.58 -13.73
CA GLY A 77 16.44 8.32 -13.47
C GLY A 77 17.53 8.42 -12.40
N LYS A 78 17.61 9.51 -11.65
CA LYS A 78 18.66 9.74 -10.65
C LYS A 78 18.44 9.02 -9.32
N LEU A 79 17.27 8.42 -9.11
CA LEU A 79 16.97 7.70 -7.89
C LEU A 79 17.45 6.24 -8.02
N SER A 80 18.35 5.86 -7.13
CA SER A 80 18.81 4.46 -7.03
C SER A 80 17.85 3.64 -6.19
N TRP A 81 17.51 2.45 -6.67
CA TRP A 81 16.62 1.52 -5.99
C TRP A 81 17.41 0.28 -5.55
N MET A 82 17.25 -0.09 -4.29
CA MET A 82 17.80 -1.31 -3.74
C MET A 82 16.67 -2.29 -3.48
N GLN A 83 16.84 -3.51 -3.98
CA GLN A 83 15.87 -4.58 -3.73
C GLN A 83 15.98 -5.04 -2.28
N MET A 84 14.83 -5.19 -1.62
CA MET A 84 14.77 -5.82 -0.30
C MET A 84 15.18 -7.29 -0.38
N PRO A 85 15.73 -7.88 0.71
CA PRO A 85 15.98 -9.32 0.78
C PRO A 85 14.72 -10.13 0.53
N ASP A 86 14.89 -11.42 0.15
CA ASP A 86 13.75 -12.34 -0.06
C ASP A 86 12.85 -12.46 1.16
N SER A 87 13.44 -12.38 2.37
CA SER A 87 12.71 -12.22 3.64
C SER A 87 12.85 -10.78 4.07
N TYR A 88 11.83 -9.97 3.81
CA TYR A 88 11.89 -8.52 3.98
C TYR A 88 11.38 -8.06 5.34
N ASP A 89 10.70 -8.93 6.10
CA ASP A 89 10.16 -8.62 7.42
C ASP A 89 10.18 -9.85 8.33
N ARG A 90 10.08 -9.64 9.64
CA ARG A 90 10.01 -10.71 10.64
C ARG A 90 9.00 -10.38 11.72
N PHE A 91 8.03 -11.26 11.90
CA PHE A 91 7.09 -11.17 13.02
C PHE A 91 7.58 -12.01 14.20
N TYR A 92 7.92 -11.34 15.28
CA TYR A 92 8.32 -11.97 16.53
C TYR A 92 7.28 -11.67 17.61
N LEU A 93 6.39 -12.63 17.87
CA LEU A 93 5.30 -12.54 18.84
C LEU A 93 5.47 -13.65 19.89
N PRO A 94 6.41 -13.50 20.86
CA PRO A 94 6.80 -14.58 21.77
C PRO A 94 5.66 -15.06 22.65
N LYS A 95 4.76 -14.17 23.08
CA LYS A 95 3.57 -14.53 23.87
C LYS A 95 2.58 -15.41 23.10
N LEU A 96 2.63 -15.40 21.78
CA LEU A 96 1.79 -16.21 20.90
C LEU A 96 2.55 -17.39 20.27
N GLY A 97 3.81 -17.58 20.64
CA GLY A 97 4.67 -18.63 20.08
C GLY A 97 5.00 -18.44 18.59
N VAL A 98 4.90 -17.21 18.06
CA VAL A 98 5.13 -16.92 16.64
C VAL A 98 6.50 -16.28 16.43
N ASN A 99 7.29 -16.90 15.55
CA ASN A 99 8.49 -16.32 14.95
C ASN A 99 8.45 -16.67 13.46
N LEU A 100 8.17 -15.66 12.63
CA LEU A 100 7.91 -15.86 11.21
C LEU A 100 8.67 -14.83 10.38
N ASP A 101 9.57 -15.32 9.54
CA ASP A 101 10.15 -14.52 8.47
C ASP A 101 9.16 -14.39 7.32
N VAL A 102 8.84 -13.15 6.93
CA VAL A 102 7.88 -12.83 5.88
C VAL A 102 8.61 -12.77 4.53
N PRO A 103 8.36 -13.73 3.64
CA PRO A 103 8.98 -13.73 2.32
C PRO A 103 8.22 -12.81 1.37
N SER A 104 8.92 -12.28 0.37
CA SER A 104 8.34 -11.48 -0.71
C SER A 104 7.42 -12.31 -1.63
N ASP A 105 7.63 -13.62 -1.72
CA ASP A 105 6.74 -14.53 -2.47
C ASP A 105 5.48 -14.87 -1.66
N ALA A 106 4.32 -14.44 -2.14
CA ALA A 106 3.03 -14.66 -1.49
C ALA A 106 2.65 -16.16 -1.36
N ARG A 107 3.14 -17.03 -2.26
CA ARG A 107 2.88 -18.48 -2.18
C ARG A 107 3.68 -19.09 -1.04
N LEU A 108 4.95 -18.70 -0.93
CA LEU A 108 5.82 -19.12 0.16
C LEU A 108 5.31 -18.60 1.50
N TYR A 109 4.86 -17.33 1.56
CA TYR A 109 4.23 -16.77 2.75
C TYR A 109 3.03 -17.59 3.19
N ARG A 110 2.11 -17.90 2.27
CA ARG A 110 0.96 -18.77 2.56
C ARG A 110 1.39 -20.13 3.06
N GLN A 111 2.40 -20.77 2.45
CA GLN A 111 2.90 -22.08 2.87
C GLN A 111 3.44 -22.05 4.31
N ARG A 112 4.19 -21.00 4.67
CA ARG A 112 4.69 -20.81 6.04
C ARG A 112 3.55 -20.64 7.04
N LEU A 113 2.53 -19.85 6.70
CA LEU A 113 1.33 -19.69 7.53
C LEU A 113 0.55 -21.02 7.67
N GLU A 114 0.38 -21.77 6.58
CA GLU A 114 -0.29 -23.07 6.59
C GLU A 114 0.48 -24.12 7.45
N ALA A 115 1.80 -24.01 7.50
CA ALA A 115 2.63 -24.87 8.38
C ALA A 115 2.50 -24.49 9.85
N LEU A 116 2.47 -23.20 10.17
CA LEU A 116 2.30 -22.71 11.54
C LEU A 116 0.87 -22.94 12.06
N PHE A 117 -0.15 -22.82 11.19
CA PHE A 117 -1.57 -22.93 11.55
C PHE A 117 -2.29 -24.00 10.70
N PRO A 118 -1.95 -25.28 10.86
CA PRO A 118 -2.47 -26.34 9.99
C PRO A 118 -3.99 -26.50 10.04
N LYS A 119 -4.62 -26.17 11.18
CA LYS A 119 -6.08 -26.19 11.35
C LYS A 119 -6.79 -25.08 10.57
N GLU A 120 -6.09 -24.03 10.19
CA GLU A 120 -6.61 -22.86 9.45
C GLU A 120 -6.32 -22.91 7.94
N LYS A 121 -5.75 -23.97 7.43
CA LYS A 121 -5.30 -24.09 6.03
C LYS A 121 -6.38 -23.73 5.00
N ARG A 122 -7.65 -24.15 5.22
CA ARG A 122 -8.77 -23.81 4.32
C ARG A 122 -9.11 -22.32 4.40
N ALA A 123 -9.10 -21.76 5.60
CA ALA A 123 -9.36 -20.34 5.83
C ALA A 123 -8.26 -19.46 5.21
N LEU A 124 -6.99 -19.83 5.38
CA LEU A 124 -5.83 -19.16 4.75
C LEU A 124 -5.94 -19.16 3.21
N LYS A 125 -6.25 -20.32 2.60
CA LYS A 125 -6.44 -20.39 1.15
C LYS A 125 -7.54 -19.43 0.66
N ARG A 126 -8.60 -19.28 1.44
CA ARG A 126 -9.69 -18.34 1.13
C ARG A 126 -9.28 -16.88 1.36
N TYR A 127 -8.57 -16.61 2.45
CA TYR A 127 -8.04 -15.29 2.78
C TYR A 127 -7.21 -14.70 1.62
N PHE A 128 -6.22 -15.43 1.11
CA PHE A 128 -5.40 -14.95 -0.01
C PHE A 128 -6.21 -14.69 -1.29
N LYS A 129 -7.28 -15.45 -1.54
CA LYS A 129 -8.20 -15.16 -2.63
C LYS A 129 -9.03 -13.90 -2.38
N ASP A 130 -9.47 -13.71 -1.14
CA ASP A 130 -10.27 -12.56 -0.75
C ASP A 130 -9.44 -11.27 -0.76
N VAL A 131 -8.15 -11.34 -0.35
CA VAL A 131 -7.19 -10.23 -0.51
C VAL A 131 -7.04 -9.84 -1.99
N ALA A 132 -6.84 -10.81 -2.88
CA ALA A 132 -6.74 -10.53 -4.31
C ALA A 132 -8.04 -9.89 -4.88
N ARG A 133 -9.22 -10.27 -4.38
CA ARG A 133 -10.50 -9.65 -4.76
C ARG A 133 -10.64 -8.23 -4.24
N ALA A 134 -10.23 -7.98 -3.00
CA ALA A 134 -10.22 -6.65 -2.40
C ALA A 134 -9.24 -5.72 -3.17
N TYR A 135 -8.06 -6.21 -3.50
CA TYR A 135 -7.10 -5.48 -4.33
C TYR A 135 -7.67 -5.16 -5.74
N SER A 136 -8.35 -6.13 -6.37
CA SER A 136 -9.02 -5.91 -7.66
C SER A 136 -10.13 -4.85 -7.54
N TRP A 137 -10.89 -4.85 -6.44
CA TRP A 137 -11.90 -3.84 -6.16
C TRP A 137 -11.28 -2.44 -6.05
N MET A 138 -10.16 -2.32 -5.33
CA MET A 138 -9.42 -1.05 -5.20
C MET A 138 -8.91 -0.57 -6.56
N THR A 139 -8.31 -1.46 -7.36
CA THR A 139 -7.84 -1.14 -8.70
C THR A 139 -8.99 -0.62 -9.58
N LEU A 140 -10.13 -1.30 -9.57
CA LEU A 140 -11.32 -0.85 -10.31
C LEU A 140 -11.84 0.50 -9.82
N ASN A 141 -11.71 0.80 -8.51
CA ASN A 141 -12.09 2.09 -7.96
C ASN A 141 -11.23 3.23 -8.53
N TYR A 142 -9.92 3.03 -8.68
CA TYR A 142 -9.05 4.01 -9.32
C TYR A 142 -9.33 4.12 -10.82
N VAL A 143 -9.46 2.98 -11.54
CA VAL A 143 -9.76 2.98 -12.98
C VAL A 143 -11.06 3.70 -13.27
N ARG A 144 -12.11 3.51 -12.45
CA ARG A 144 -13.40 4.18 -12.59
C ARG A 144 -13.29 5.71 -12.59
N GLN A 145 -12.32 6.27 -11.83
CA GLN A 145 -12.10 7.72 -11.78
C GLN A 145 -11.35 8.27 -12.99
N LEU A 146 -10.69 7.40 -13.77
CA LEU A 146 -9.87 7.76 -14.91
C LEU A 146 -10.58 7.60 -16.26
N VAL A 147 -11.69 6.87 -16.29
CA VAL A 147 -12.44 6.62 -17.53
C VAL A 147 -13.53 7.66 -17.76
N PRO A 148 -14.01 7.83 -19.02
CA PRO A 148 -15.14 8.68 -19.33
C PRO A 148 -16.40 8.28 -18.53
N GLN A 149 -17.24 9.29 -18.20
CA GLN A 149 -18.45 9.10 -17.40
C GLN A 149 -19.42 8.03 -17.96
N GLN A 150 -19.40 7.82 -19.26
CA GLN A 150 -20.24 6.81 -19.93
C GLN A 150 -19.80 5.36 -19.60
N VAL A 151 -18.50 5.15 -19.32
CA VAL A 151 -17.92 3.83 -19.02
C VAL A 151 -17.93 3.54 -17.52
N ALA A 152 -17.84 4.56 -16.68
CA ALA A 152 -17.77 4.44 -15.24
C ALA A 152 -18.88 3.57 -14.60
N PRO A 153 -20.16 3.59 -15.05
CA PRO A 153 -21.23 2.74 -14.50
C PRO A 153 -20.99 1.25 -14.74
N LEU A 154 -20.41 0.85 -15.87
CA LEU A 154 -20.09 -0.56 -16.16
C LEU A 154 -19.04 -1.09 -15.19
N ILE A 155 -18.01 -0.30 -14.92
CA ILE A 155 -16.97 -0.64 -13.92
C ILE A 155 -17.59 -0.72 -12.52
N ALA A 156 -18.49 0.22 -12.17
CA ALA A 156 -19.18 0.21 -10.88
C ALA A 156 -20.03 -1.06 -10.68
N LEU A 157 -20.65 -1.58 -11.73
CA LEU A 157 -21.43 -2.83 -11.67
C LEU A 157 -20.53 -4.03 -11.32
N VAL A 158 -19.38 -4.15 -11.98
CA VAL A 158 -18.40 -5.21 -11.68
C VAL A 158 -17.84 -5.05 -10.26
N GLN A 159 -17.50 -3.82 -9.89
CA GLN A 159 -16.97 -3.49 -8.55
C GLN A 159 -17.96 -3.86 -7.43
N LYS A 160 -19.28 -3.67 -7.66
CA LYS A 160 -20.33 -3.99 -6.70
C LYS A 160 -20.28 -5.42 -6.18
N MET A 161 -19.83 -6.38 -7.00
CA MET A 161 -19.71 -7.79 -6.60
C MET A 161 -18.79 -8.04 -5.40
N HIS A 162 -17.83 -7.16 -5.16
CA HIS A 162 -16.85 -7.30 -4.08
C HIS A 162 -16.88 -6.15 -3.07
N THR A 163 -17.84 -5.23 -3.18
CA THR A 163 -17.92 -4.05 -2.29
C THR A 163 -18.12 -4.45 -0.83
N SER A 164 -19.01 -5.40 -0.54
CA SER A 164 -19.24 -5.83 0.85
C SER A 164 -17.98 -6.45 1.47
N LEU A 165 -17.22 -7.21 0.69
CA LEU A 165 -15.94 -7.78 1.14
C LEU A 165 -14.88 -6.70 1.36
N ALA A 166 -14.74 -5.78 0.41
CA ALA A 166 -13.72 -4.74 0.46
C ALA A 166 -13.96 -3.72 1.58
N CYS A 167 -15.24 -3.41 1.85
CA CYS A 167 -15.63 -2.35 2.78
C CYS A 167 -16.04 -2.86 4.18
N GLU A 168 -16.09 -4.19 4.42
CA GLU A 168 -16.25 -4.68 5.79
C GLU A 168 -15.03 -4.34 6.64
N THR A 169 -15.16 -4.23 7.97
CA THR A 169 -13.99 -3.97 8.81
C THR A 169 -13.04 -5.16 8.83
N THR A 170 -11.74 -4.87 8.89
CA THR A 170 -10.69 -5.90 8.97
C THR A 170 -10.94 -6.83 10.15
N ALA A 171 -11.29 -6.29 11.33
CA ALA A 171 -11.61 -7.09 12.50
C ALA A 171 -12.82 -8.02 12.28
N HIS A 172 -13.88 -7.52 11.64
CA HIS A 172 -15.05 -8.35 11.33
C HIS A 172 -14.67 -9.50 10.39
N TYR A 173 -13.94 -9.20 9.31
CA TYR A 173 -13.43 -10.21 8.40
C TYR A 173 -12.59 -11.27 9.13
N MET A 174 -11.61 -10.85 9.93
CA MET A 174 -10.70 -11.76 10.65
C MET A 174 -11.45 -12.65 11.64
N ASN A 175 -12.38 -12.11 12.42
CA ASN A 175 -13.16 -12.84 13.42
C ASN A 175 -14.06 -13.93 12.80
N ARG A 176 -14.68 -13.63 11.66
CA ARG A 176 -15.54 -14.61 10.97
C ARG A 176 -14.75 -15.64 10.16
N ARG A 177 -13.50 -15.31 9.77
CA ARG A 177 -12.66 -16.15 8.91
C ARG A 177 -11.80 -17.11 9.69
N PHE A 178 -11.18 -16.68 10.78
CA PHE A 178 -10.19 -17.44 11.52
C PHE A 178 -10.62 -17.70 12.96
N ARG A 179 -10.36 -18.90 13.42
CA ARG A 179 -10.65 -19.30 14.81
C ARG A 179 -9.46 -19.00 15.73
N ASP A 180 -8.24 -19.16 15.22
CA ASP A 180 -7.02 -18.98 15.99
C ASP A 180 -6.73 -17.48 16.23
N PRO A 181 -6.68 -17.03 17.49
CA PRO A 181 -6.43 -15.62 17.81
C PRO A 181 -5.00 -15.18 17.47
N ALA A 182 -4.01 -16.09 17.57
CA ALA A 182 -2.63 -15.76 17.23
C ALA A 182 -2.49 -15.49 15.72
N LEU A 183 -3.17 -16.28 14.89
CA LEU A 183 -3.22 -16.03 13.45
C LEU A 183 -3.93 -14.72 13.11
N ARG A 184 -5.03 -14.39 13.78
CA ARG A 184 -5.71 -13.10 13.59
C ARG A 184 -4.79 -11.92 13.91
N THR A 185 -4.13 -11.97 15.07
CA THR A 185 -3.14 -10.95 15.47
C THR A 185 -2.03 -10.85 14.43
N LEU A 186 -1.45 -11.98 14.02
CA LEU A 186 -0.37 -12.01 13.03
C LEU A 186 -0.76 -11.35 11.71
N LEU A 187 -1.94 -11.68 11.17
CA LEU A 187 -2.40 -11.12 9.88
C LEU A 187 -2.85 -9.66 9.95
N THR A 188 -2.97 -9.09 11.15
CA THR A 188 -3.31 -7.68 11.34
C THR A 188 -2.14 -6.85 11.91
N THR A 189 -0.94 -7.42 12.05
CA THR A 189 0.22 -6.74 12.67
C THR A 189 0.59 -5.42 11.97
N HIS A 190 0.39 -5.35 10.66
CA HIS A 190 0.71 -4.16 9.86
C HIS A 190 -0.27 -2.97 10.03
N TRP A 191 -1.30 -3.07 10.88
CA TRP A 191 -2.23 -1.95 11.07
C TRP A 191 -1.54 -0.65 11.53
N GLY A 192 -0.40 -0.76 12.19
CA GLY A 192 0.42 0.39 12.58
C GLY A 192 0.96 1.19 11.40
N ASP A 193 1.16 0.57 10.24
CA ASP A 193 1.72 1.22 9.05
C ASP A 193 0.72 2.20 8.40
N TYR A 194 -0.58 1.88 8.45
CA TYR A 194 -1.64 2.76 7.95
C TYR A 194 -2.39 3.53 9.07
N GLY A 195 -2.05 3.27 10.35
CA GLY A 195 -2.44 4.09 11.48
C GLY A 195 -3.91 3.99 11.92
N VAL A 196 -4.64 2.96 11.47
CA VAL A 196 -6.05 2.74 11.84
C VAL A 196 -6.24 1.30 12.31
N GLU A 197 -6.77 1.15 13.53
CA GLU A 197 -7.01 -0.17 14.12
C GLU A 197 -7.96 -1.04 13.28
N PRO A 198 -7.84 -2.38 13.34
CA PRO A 198 -8.61 -3.32 12.51
C PRO A 198 -10.14 -3.19 12.66
N GLU A 199 -10.63 -2.68 13.78
CA GLU A 199 -12.05 -2.43 14.05
C GLU A 199 -12.61 -1.29 13.22
N ARG A 200 -11.77 -0.38 12.76
CA ARG A 200 -12.14 0.83 12.01
C ARG A 200 -11.61 0.84 10.58
N SER A 201 -10.58 0.04 10.29
CA SER A 201 -10.05 -0.08 8.94
C SER A 201 -10.91 -0.99 8.07
N ALA A 202 -11.08 -0.64 6.81
CA ALA A 202 -11.70 -1.54 5.82
C ALA A 202 -10.74 -2.67 5.45
N PHE A 203 -11.28 -3.84 5.11
CA PHE A 203 -10.47 -5.02 4.74
C PHE A 203 -9.56 -4.78 3.52
N VAL A 204 -9.89 -3.80 2.68
CA VAL A 204 -9.11 -3.40 1.50
C VAL A 204 -7.95 -2.44 1.81
N ALA A 205 -7.87 -1.90 3.03
CA ALA A 205 -6.86 -0.92 3.44
C ALA A 205 -5.42 -1.48 3.50
#